data_6b61e9691e4547b1d8b911174c705af8
#
_entry.id   6b61e9691e4547b1d8b911174c705af8
#
_cell.length_a   1.000
_cell.length_b   1.000
_cell.length_c   1.000
_cell.angle_alpha   90.00
_cell.angle_beta   90.00
_cell.angle_gamma   90.00
#
_symmetry.space_group_name_H-M   'P 1'
#
loop_
_entity.id
_entity.type
_entity.pdbx_description
1 polymer ?
#
loop_
_entity_poly.entity_id
_entity_poly.type
_entity_poly.pdbx_seq_one_letter_code
_entity_poly.pdbx_strand_id
1 'polypeptide(L)'
;PGGSPAAWPAVKPIFQAICAKVEDDSPCCDWVGENGAGHFVKMVHNGIEYGDMQLICEAYQLMRDGLGLTSAEMHDIFAEWNKTELDSYLIEITRDILGYQDEKGETVVEHILDTAGQKGTGKWTGIAALDEGVPLTLIGEAVFARCLSAMKEERVTAAKAFPRTVPTFTGDRKAFIESIRKALYASKIISYAQGYTLMRTAAKTYGWNLNYGGIALMWRGGCIIRSVFLGKIKEAYDKNLELENLLLDDYFAGTIKSLIPAWREVVAYAISAGIPMPAFTAALSYFDGYTSSSLPANLLQAQRDYFGAHTYERTDAPRGQFFHTNWTGHGGDTTANTYQA
;
A
#
# COMPACT_ATOMS: atom_id res chain seq x y z
N PRO A 1 22.14 4.67 -0.28
CA PRO A 1 23.16 3.60 -0.19
C PRO A 1 23.16 2.92 1.17
N GLY A 2 23.50 1.64 1.19
CA GLY A 2 23.75 0.84 2.39
C GLY A 2 25.14 0.22 2.32
N GLY A 3 25.52 -0.55 3.34
CA GLY A 3 26.80 -1.25 3.40
C GLY A 3 27.64 -0.88 4.62
N SER A 4 28.96 -1.05 4.54
CA SER A 4 29.85 -0.76 5.66
C SER A 4 29.76 0.69 6.14
N PRO A 5 29.44 0.94 7.42
CA PRO A 5 29.43 2.30 7.97
C PRO A 5 30.80 2.99 7.89
N ALA A 6 31.89 2.21 7.92
CA ALA A 6 33.25 2.75 7.79
C ALA A 6 33.56 3.32 6.41
N ALA A 7 32.88 2.85 5.36
CA ALA A 7 33.07 3.36 4.00
C ALA A 7 32.25 4.64 3.73
N TRP A 8 31.17 4.86 4.48
CA TRP A 8 30.25 5.97 4.24
C TRP A 8 30.92 7.35 4.27
N PRO A 9 31.75 7.70 5.26
CA PRO A 9 32.40 9.02 5.28
C PRO A 9 33.21 9.34 4.03
N ALA A 10 33.83 8.34 3.40
CA ALA A 10 34.65 8.53 2.19
C ALA A 10 33.79 8.81 0.94
N VAL A 11 32.62 8.17 0.82
CA VAL A 11 31.75 8.28 -0.37
C VAL A 11 30.63 9.30 -0.20
N LYS A 12 30.26 9.66 1.04
CA LYS A 12 29.20 10.61 1.36
C LYS A 12 29.29 11.92 0.56
N PRO A 13 30.41 12.62 0.51
CA PRO A 13 30.49 13.89 -0.23
C PRO A 13 30.17 13.73 -1.71
N ILE A 14 30.59 12.61 -2.31
CA ILE A 14 30.33 12.31 -3.72
C ILE A 14 28.83 12.07 -3.95
N PHE A 15 28.23 11.16 -3.18
CA PHE A 15 26.82 10.83 -3.33
C PHE A 15 25.90 12.02 -3.04
N GLN A 16 26.21 12.82 -2.01
CA GLN A 16 25.42 14.01 -1.68
C GLN A 16 25.61 15.16 -2.68
N ALA A 17 26.74 15.21 -3.39
CA ALA A 17 26.95 16.19 -4.46
C ALA A 17 26.10 15.89 -5.71
N ILE A 18 25.94 14.61 -6.07
CA ILE A 18 25.27 14.18 -7.32
C ILE A 18 23.79 13.79 -7.13
N CYS A 19 23.31 13.67 -5.89
CA CYS A 19 21.91 13.29 -5.65
C CYS A 19 20.95 14.48 -5.89
N ALA A 20 19.66 14.17 -5.98
CA ALA A 20 18.62 15.17 -5.96
C ALA A 20 18.64 15.96 -4.65
N LYS A 21 18.25 17.22 -4.72
CA LYS A 21 18.13 18.12 -3.58
C LYS A 21 16.73 18.71 -3.53
N VAL A 22 16.26 19.06 -2.34
CA VAL A 22 15.02 19.78 -2.13
C VAL A 22 15.27 21.30 -2.03
N GLU A 23 14.21 22.08 -1.87
CA GLU A 23 14.27 23.56 -1.93
C GLU A 23 15.30 24.22 -0.97
N ASP A 24 15.54 23.60 0.19
CA ASP A 24 16.53 24.06 1.17
C ASP A 24 17.96 23.55 0.90
N ASP A 25 18.22 23.04 -0.31
CA ASP A 25 19.46 22.40 -0.75
C ASP A 25 19.84 21.12 0.03
N SER A 26 18.91 20.56 0.84
CA SER A 26 19.13 19.32 1.56
C SER A 26 19.23 18.13 0.58
N PRO A 27 20.28 17.29 0.70
CA PRO A 27 20.48 16.15 -0.19
C PRO A 27 19.49 15.02 0.09
N CYS A 28 18.90 14.46 -0.96
CA CYS A 28 18.06 13.28 -0.88
C CYS A 28 18.88 11.98 -0.89
N CYS A 29 19.95 11.96 -0.13
CA CYS A 29 20.86 10.82 -0.02
C CYS A 29 21.52 10.80 1.36
N ASP A 30 21.39 9.66 2.05
CA ASP A 30 22.14 9.37 3.27
C ASP A 30 22.42 7.88 3.36
N TRP A 31 23.26 7.46 4.32
CA TRP A 31 23.47 6.07 4.61
C TRP A 31 22.22 5.46 5.24
N VAL A 32 21.74 4.36 4.65
CA VAL A 32 20.47 3.73 5.03
C VAL A 32 20.65 2.73 6.16
N GLY A 33 21.73 1.95 6.12
CA GLY A 33 21.99 0.87 7.06
C GLY A 33 23.06 -0.09 6.55
N GLU A 34 23.35 -1.09 7.35
CA GLU A 34 24.38 -2.10 7.12
C GLU A 34 24.03 -3.01 5.94
N ASN A 35 25.04 -3.62 5.37
CA ASN A 35 24.94 -4.70 4.37
C ASN A 35 23.96 -4.36 3.22
N GLY A 36 22.90 -5.17 3.07
CA GLY A 36 21.88 -5.04 2.03
C GLY A 36 20.76 -4.05 2.33
N ALA A 37 20.79 -3.33 3.46
CA ALA A 37 19.69 -2.48 3.93
C ALA A 37 19.25 -1.45 2.88
N GLY A 38 20.19 -0.81 2.17
CA GLY A 38 19.87 0.15 1.12
C GLY A 38 19.09 -0.46 -0.05
N HIS A 39 19.44 -1.65 -0.47
CA HIS A 39 18.72 -2.37 -1.51
C HIS A 39 17.32 -2.80 -1.04
N PHE A 40 17.20 -3.26 0.19
CA PHE A 40 15.92 -3.65 0.78
C PHE A 40 14.97 -2.43 0.87
N VAL A 41 15.45 -1.31 1.39
CA VAL A 41 14.68 -0.07 1.46
C VAL A 41 14.25 0.41 0.07
N LYS A 42 15.14 0.30 -0.96
CA LYS A 42 14.78 0.63 -2.34
C LYS A 42 13.74 -0.32 -2.91
N MET A 43 13.81 -1.61 -2.60
CA MET A 43 12.80 -2.59 -2.97
C MET A 43 11.43 -2.24 -2.37
N VAL A 44 11.37 -1.91 -1.08
CA VAL A 44 10.13 -1.49 -0.40
C VAL A 44 9.60 -0.18 -0.97
N HIS A 45 10.46 0.79 -1.25
CA HIS A 45 10.08 2.01 -1.97
C HIS A 45 9.34 1.69 -3.27
N ASN A 46 9.86 0.75 -4.07
CA ASN A 46 9.19 0.35 -5.30
C ASN A 46 7.88 -0.39 -5.05
N GLY A 47 7.76 -1.15 -3.96
CA GLY A 47 6.48 -1.74 -3.55
C GLY A 47 5.43 -0.66 -3.24
N ILE A 48 5.78 0.36 -2.47
CA ILE A 48 4.93 1.53 -2.20
C ILE A 48 4.53 2.24 -3.49
N GLU A 49 5.48 2.42 -4.43
CA GLU A 49 5.23 2.98 -5.75
C GLU A 49 4.15 2.20 -6.51
N TYR A 50 4.20 0.86 -6.49
CA TYR A 50 3.17 0.02 -7.09
C TYR A 50 1.80 0.25 -6.44
N GLY A 51 1.77 0.36 -5.12
CA GLY A 51 0.55 0.69 -4.36
C GLY A 51 -0.04 2.04 -4.77
N ASP A 52 0.77 3.10 -4.74
CA ASP A 52 0.35 4.46 -5.11
C ASP A 52 -0.17 4.51 -6.57
N MET A 53 0.55 3.90 -7.51
CA MET A 53 0.11 3.84 -8.92
C MET A 53 -1.21 3.11 -9.07
N GLN A 54 -1.38 1.95 -8.43
CA GLN A 54 -2.62 1.18 -8.50
C GLN A 54 -3.80 1.94 -7.91
N LEU A 55 -3.63 2.59 -6.76
CA LEU A 55 -4.65 3.43 -6.14
C LEU A 55 -5.09 4.57 -7.06
N ILE A 56 -4.16 5.26 -7.71
CA ILE A 56 -4.46 6.33 -8.67
C ILE A 56 -5.23 5.77 -9.87
N CYS A 57 -4.81 4.62 -10.41
CA CYS A 57 -5.51 3.95 -11.51
C CYS A 57 -6.94 3.52 -11.14
N GLU A 58 -7.15 3.06 -9.91
CA GLU A 58 -8.49 2.70 -9.41
C GLU A 58 -9.37 3.94 -9.23
N ALA A 59 -8.84 5.04 -8.70
CA ALA A 59 -9.55 6.31 -8.63
C ALA A 59 -9.92 6.85 -10.03
N TYR A 60 -8.99 6.78 -10.98
CA TYR A 60 -9.24 7.09 -12.39
C TYR A 60 -10.36 6.23 -12.97
N GLN A 61 -10.29 4.91 -12.79
CA GLN A 61 -11.32 3.99 -13.31
C GLN A 61 -12.69 4.27 -12.68
N LEU A 62 -12.74 4.51 -11.38
CA LEU A 62 -13.99 4.84 -10.69
C LEU A 62 -14.63 6.13 -11.21
N MET A 63 -13.83 7.15 -11.46
CA MET A 63 -14.31 8.42 -12.03
C MET A 63 -14.77 8.25 -13.48
N ARG A 64 -14.02 7.51 -14.30
CA ARG A 64 -14.37 7.25 -15.70
C ARG A 64 -15.62 6.38 -15.81
N ASP A 65 -15.60 5.19 -15.21
CA ASP A 65 -16.64 4.17 -15.40
C ASP A 65 -17.85 4.38 -14.49
N GLY A 66 -17.62 4.85 -13.26
CA GLY A 66 -18.67 5.07 -12.27
C GLY A 66 -19.38 6.41 -12.42
N LEU A 67 -18.63 7.49 -12.71
CA LEU A 67 -19.19 8.84 -12.83
C LEU A 67 -19.34 9.32 -14.27
N GLY A 68 -18.77 8.62 -15.24
CA GLY A 68 -18.80 8.99 -16.66
C GLY A 68 -18.01 10.26 -16.96
N LEU A 69 -16.90 10.52 -16.23
CA LEU A 69 -16.06 11.69 -16.44
C LEU A 69 -15.13 11.47 -17.63
N THR A 70 -14.92 12.55 -18.38
CA THR A 70 -13.96 12.64 -19.47
C THR A 70 -12.53 12.80 -18.92
N SER A 71 -11.52 12.51 -19.75
CA SER A 71 -10.12 12.73 -19.41
C SER A 71 -9.83 14.20 -19.07
N ALA A 72 -10.44 15.14 -19.77
CA ALA A 72 -10.31 16.59 -19.48
C ALA A 72 -10.87 16.96 -18.09
N GLU A 73 -12.06 16.47 -17.73
CA GLU A 73 -12.62 16.69 -16.38
C GLU A 73 -11.73 16.08 -15.30
N MET A 74 -11.20 14.88 -15.53
CA MET A 74 -10.28 14.23 -14.59
C MET A 74 -8.93 14.95 -14.50
N HIS A 75 -8.43 15.52 -15.62
CA HIS A 75 -7.25 16.40 -15.59
C HIS A 75 -7.44 17.55 -14.58
N ASP A 76 -8.56 18.26 -14.65
CA ASP A 76 -8.85 19.38 -13.74
C ASP A 76 -8.96 18.90 -12.28
N ILE A 77 -9.57 17.74 -12.04
CA ILE A 77 -9.69 17.14 -10.70
C ILE A 77 -8.29 16.80 -10.15
N PHE A 78 -7.43 16.14 -10.91
CA PHE A 78 -6.07 15.85 -10.48
C PHE A 78 -5.21 17.10 -10.31
N ALA A 79 -5.44 18.15 -11.10
CA ALA A 79 -4.80 19.46 -10.91
C ALA A 79 -5.17 20.08 -9.55
N GLU A 80 -6.43 19.99 -9.13
CA GLU A 80 -6.85 20.45 -7.80
C GLU A 80 -6.31 19.54 -6.68
N TRP A 81 -6.32 18.23 -6.86
CA TRP A 81 -5.77 17.31 -5.88
C TRP A 81 -4.27 17.50 -5.65
N ASN A 82 -3.53 17.90 -6.69
CA ASN A 82 -2.09 18.21 -6.58
C ASN A 82 -1.78 19.51 -5.81
N LYS A 83 -2.80 20.23 -5.34
CA LYS A 83 -2.67 21.39 -4.44
C LYS A 83 -3.00 21.05 -2.98
N THR A 84 -3.28 19.78 -2.69
CA THR A 84 -3.72 19.28 -1.38
C THR A 84 -2.67 18.36 -0.76
N GLU A 85 -3.05 17.62 0.28
CA GLU A 85 -2.22 16.56 0.89
C GLU A 85 -1.86 15.40 -0.07
N LEU A 86 -2.48 15.35 -1.25
CA LEU A 86 -2.14 14.42 -2.32
C LEU A 86 -1.03 14.93 -3.25
N ASP A 87 -0.52 16.16 -3.05
CA ASP A 87 0.59 16.69 -3.84
C ASP A 87 1.74 15.69 -3.88
N SER A 88 1.99 15.17 -5.08
CA SER A 88 3.01 14.17 -5.34
C SER A 88 3.34 14.09 -6.83
N TYR A 89 4.53 13.58 -7.13
CA TYR A 89 4.94 13.36 -8.52
C TYR A 89 3.96 12.50 -9.32
N LEU A 90 3.41 11.44 -8.73
CA LEU A 90 2.45 10.57 -9.41
C LEU A 90 1.11 11.27 -9.70
N ILE A 91 0.61 12.11 -8.80
CA ILE A 91 -0.60 12.93 -9.06
C ILE A 91 -0.31 13.97 -10.13
N GLU A 92 0.87 14.63 -10.07
CA GLU A 92 1.32 15.59 -11.07
C GLU A 92 1.33 14.99 -12.49
N ILE A 93 2.04 13.87 -12.67
CA ILE A 93 2.10 13.23 -14.00
C ILE A 93 0.76 12.63 -14.43
N THR A 94 -0.11 12.21 -13.52
CA THR A 94 -1.46 11.76 -13.85
C THR A 94 -2.28 12.90 -14.44
N ARG A 95 -2.23 14.09 -13.84
CA ARG A 95 -2.79 15.33 -14.40
C ARG A 95 -2.29 15.55 -15.83
N ASP A 96 -0.97 15.53 -16.02
CA ASP A 96 -0.35 15.82 -17.31
C ASP A 96 -0.74 14.79 -18.37
N ILE A 97 -0.76 13.50 -18.02
CA ILE A 97 -1.19 12.41 -18.90
C ILE A 97 -2.64 12.58 -19.35
N LEU A 98 -3.54 12.91 -18.42
CA LEU A 98 -4.96 13.08 -18.73
C LEU A 98 -5.25 14.32 -19.57
N GLY A 99 -4.38 15.34 -19.50
CA GLY A 99 -4.47 16.55 -20.34
C GLY A 99 -3.75 16.44 -21.69
N TYR A 100 -2.93 15.39 -21.89
CA TYR A 100 -2.13 15.30 -23.11
C TYR A 100 -2.96 14.77 -24.30
N GLN A 101 -2.95 15.54 -25.38
CA GLN A 101 -3.58 15.18 -26.65
C GLN A 101 -2.53 14.97 -27.74
N ASP A 102 -2.81 14.07 -28.67
CA ASP A 102 -1.99 13.84 -29.86
C ASP A 102 -2.21 14.93 -30.93
N GLU A 103 -1.57 14.76 -32.08
CA GLU A 103 -1.70 15.68 -33.21
C GLU A 103 -3.12 15.77 -33.80
N LYS A 104 -3.99 14.80 -33.49
CA LYS A 104 -5.40 14.76 -33.91
C LYS A 104 -6.34 15.35 -32.86
N GLY A 105 -5.83 15.75 -31.71
CA GLY A 105 -6.62 16.24 -30.57
C GLY A 105 -7.28 15.11 -29.75
N GLU A 106 -6.81 13.87 -29.89
CA GLU A 106 -7.32 12.73 -29.13
C GLU A 106 -6.47 12.51 -27.87
N THR A 107 -7.11 12.17 -26.74
CA THR A 107 -6.40 11.93 -25.48
C THR A 107 -5.65 10.59 -25.55
N VAL A 108 -4.33 10.64 -25.48
CA VAL A 108 -3.47 9.47 -25.74
C VAL A 108 -3.74 8.31 -24.77
N VAL A 109 -4.05 8.57 -23.50
CA VAL A 109 -4.31 7.53 -22.50
C VAL A 109 -5.47 6.60 -22.89
N GLU A 110 -6.44 7.10 -23.67
CA GLU A 110 -7.59 6.32 -24.12
C GLU A 110 -7.23 5.28 -25.20
N HIS A 111 -6.07 5.44 -25.84
CA HIS A 111 -5.55 4.54 -26.86
C HIS A 111 -4.45 3.60 -26.34
N ILE A 112 -4.08 3.72 -25.08
CA ILE A 112 -3.09 2.82 -24.46
C ILE A 112 -3.76 1.49 -24.08
N LEU A 113 -3.14 0.38 -24.50
CA LEU A 113 -3.61 -0.95 -24.14
C LEU A 113 -3.52 -1.17 -22.62
N ASP A 114 -4.59 -1.65 -22.03
CA ASP A 114 -4.75 -1.88 -20.58
C ASP A 114 -4.02 -3.14 -20.08
N THR A 115 -2.74 -3.27 -20.43
CA THR A 115 -1.83 -4.31 -19.93
C THR A 115 -0.61 -3.64 -19.30
N ALA A 116 -0.30 -3.99 -18.05
CA ALA A 116 0.81 -3.40 -17.32
C ALA A 116 1.91 -4.43 -17.06
N GLY A 117 3.13 -4.12 -17.50
CA GLY A 117 4.32 -4.91 -17.21
C GLY A 117 4.90 -4.62 -15.82
N GLN A 118 5.84 -5.46 -15.39
CA GLN A 118 6.62 -5.25 -14.17
C GLN A 118 8.06 -5.75 -14.34
N LYS A 119 9.01 -5.08 -13.64
CA LYS A 119 10.41 -5.50 -13.59
C LYS A 119 10.73 -6.39 -12.38
N GLY A 120 9.75 -6.70 -11.53
CA GLY A 120 9.85 -7.65 -10.42
C GLY A 120 10.09 -7.05 -9.04
N THR A 121 10.38 -5.75 -8.87
CA THR A 121 10.66 -5.17 -7.55
C THR A 121 9.44 -5.18 -6.62
N GLY A 122 8.23 -4.92 -7.13
CA GLY A 122 7.00 -5.07 -6.37
C GLY A 122 6.75 -6.53 -5.95
N LYS A 123 7.01 -7.48 -6.85
CA LYS A 123 6.96 -8.92 -6.54
C LYS A 123 7.93 -9.28 -5.42
N TRP A 124 9.17 -8.82 -5.48
CA TRP A 124 10.16 -9.09 -4.42
C TRP A 124 9.75 -8.49 -3.08
N THR A 125 9.12 -7.31 -3.07
CA THR A 125 8.56 -6.73 -1.85
C THR A 125 7.49 -7.64 -1.24
N GLY A 126 6.60 -8.19 -2.07
CA GLY A 126 5.58 -9.15 -1.65
C GLY A 126 6.17 -10.46 -1.10
N ILE A 127 7.19 -11.02 -1.76
CA ILE A 127 7.89 -12.22 -1.30
C ILE A 127 8.56 -11.95 0.06
N ALA A 128 9.30 -10.84 0.18
CA ALA A 128 9.93 -10.47 1.44
C ALA A 128 8.90 -10.30 2.58
N ALA A 129 7.72 -9.75 2.29
CA ALA A 129 6.66 -9.62 3.28
C ALA A 129 6.11 -10.98 3.74
N LEU A 130 5.99 -11.95 2.83
CA LEU A 130 5.59 -13.33 3.17
C LEU A 130 6.66 -14.01 4.01
N ASP A 131 7.94 -13.86 3.65
CA ASP A 131 9.07 -14.42 4.40
C ASP A 131 9.17 -13.84 5.82
N GLU A 132 8.87 -12.54 5.97
CA GLU A 132 8.91 -11.83 7.25
C GLU A 132 7.58 -11.89 8.04
N GLY A 133 6.53 -12.54 7.52
CA GLY A 133 5.21 -12.62 8.15
C GLY A 133 4.48 -11.27 8.26
N VAL A 134 4.73 -10.35 7.34
CA VAL A 134 4.13 -9.00 7.36
C VAL A 134 2.91 -8.93 6.43
N PRO A 135 1.74 -8.45 6.90
CA PRO A 135 0.54 -8.32 6.07
C PRO A 135 0.64 -7.14 5.09
N LEU A 136 1.24 -7.38 3.93
CA LEU A 136 1.47 -6.39 2.86
C LEU A 136 0.34 -6.43 1.80
N THR A 137 -0.91 -6.40 2.24
CA THR A 137 -2.07 -6.72 1.41
C THR A 137 -2.28 -5.74 0.26
N LEU A 138 -2.25 -4.43 0.50
CA LEU A 138 -2.43 -3.42 -0.54
C LEU A 138 -1.36 -3.50 -1.63
N ILE A 139 -0.09 -3.55 -1.23
CA ILE A 139 1.04 -3.64 -2.17
C ILE A 139 0.99 -4.96 -2.93
N GLY A 140 0.60 -6.05 -2.25
CA GLY A 140 0.38 -7.35 -2.88
C GLY A 140 -0.69 -7.28 -3.97
N GLU A 141 -1.86 -6.68 -3.67
CA GLU A 141 -2.93 -6.49 -4.66
C GLU A 141 -2.48 -5.63 -5.84
N ALA A 142 -1.66 -4.60 -5.63
CA ALA A 142 -1.10 -3.81 -6.72
C ALA A 142 -0.23 -4.66 -7.68
N VAL A 143 0.50 -5.65 -7.17
CA VAL A 143 1.27 -6.60 -7.97
C VAL A 143 0.32 -7.54 -8.73
N PHE A 144 -0.67 -8.12 -8.05
CA PHE A 144 -1.65 -9.03 -8.67
C PHE A 144 -2.54 -8.33 -9.70
N ALA A 145 -2.90 -7.07 -9.50
CA ALA A 145 -3.62 -6.28 -10.48
C ALA A 145 -2.85 -6.15 -11.81
N ARG A 146 -1.52 -5.97 -11.77
CA ARG A 146 -0.68 -6.00 -12.98
C ARG A 146 -0.66 -7.37 -13.63
N CYS A 147 -0.55 -8.45 -12.84
CA CYS A 147 -0.62 -9.82 -13.37
C CYS A 147 -1.96 -10.06 -14.06
N LEU A 148 -3.08 -9.67 -13.43
CA LEU A 148 -4.41 -9.79 -14.01
C LEU A 148 -4.55 -8.95 -15.29
N SER A 149 -3.99 -7.74 -15.31
CA SER A 149 -4.05 -6.87 -16.50
C SER A 149 -3.38 -7.52 -17.72
N ALA A 150 -2.32 -8.28 -17.51
CA ALA A 150 -1.57 -8.96 -18.57
C ALA A 150 -2.35 -10.12 -19.25
N MET A 151 -3.44 -10.61 -18.63
CA MET A 151 -4.30 -11.67 -19.19
C MET A 151 -5.36 -11.10 -20.13
N LYS A 152 -4.98 -10.21 -21.07
CA LYS A 152 -5.92 -9.39 -21.87
C LYS A 152 -6.93 -10.21 -22.65
N GLU A 153 -6.47 -11.21 -23.41
CA GLU A 153 -7.32 -12.02 -24.30
C GLU A 153 -8.31 -12.86 -23.49
N GLU A 154 -7.85 -13.42 -22.36
CA GLU A 154 -8.69 -14.18 -21.44
C GLU A 154 -9.75 -13.28 -20.79
N ARG A 155 -9.36 -12.06 -20.32
CA ARG A 155 -10.30 -11.08 -19.77
C ARG A 155 -11.36 -10.65 -20.78
N VAL A 156 -10.99 -10.44 -22.03
CA VAL A 156 -11.93 -10.10 -23.11
C VAL A 156 -12.93 -11.24 -23.33
N THR A 157 -12.46 -12.48 -23.30
CA THR A 157 -13.33 -13.66 -23.43
C THR A 157 -14.29 -13.79 -22.23
N ALA A 158 -13.77 -13.61 -21.00
CA ALA A 158 -14.57 -13.63 -19.79
C ALA A 158 -15.63 -12.51 -19.79
N ALA A 159 -15.27 -11.30 -20.24
CA ALA A 159 -16.19 -10.17 -20.30
C ALA A 159 -17.40 -10.44 -21.23
N LYS A 160 -17.22 -11.23 -22.29
CA LYS A 160 -18.34 -11.67 -23.15
C LYS A 160 -19.25 -12.67 -22.46
N ALA A 161 -18.71 -13.56 -21.63
CA ALA A 161 -19.47 -14.54 -20.86
C ALA A 161 -20.20 -13.92 -19.66
N PHE A 162 -19.64 -12.85 -19.09
CA PHE A 162 -20.18 -12.15 -17.92
C PHE A 162 -20.31 -10.64 -18.20
N PRO A 163 -21.28 -10.25 -19.06
CA PRO A 163 -21.45 -8.84 -19.40
C PRO A 163 -21.85 -8.03 -18.14
N ARG A 164 -21.23 -6.86 -17.99
CA ARG A 164 -21.49 -5.95 -16.87
C ARG A 164 -22.15 -4.68 -17.36
N THR A 165 -23.08 -4.18 -16.56
CA THR A 165 -23.63 -2.83 -16.71
C THR A 165 -23.29 -2.07 -15.45
N VAL A 166 -22.49 -1.02 -15.56
CA VAL A 166 -22.22 -0.12 -14.44
C VAL A 166 -23.47 0.76 -14.25
N PRO A 167 -24.07 0.77 -13.04
CA PRO A 167 -25.24 1.62 -12.77
C PRO A 167 -24.87 3.11 -12.93
N THR A 168 -25.80 3.88 -13.46
CA THR A 168 -25.63 5.33 -13.51
C THR A 168 -25.58 5.90 -12.09
N PHE A 169 -24.54 6.67 -11.78
CA PHE A 169 -24.44 7.35 -10.51
C PHE A 169 -25.51 8.44 -10.37
N THR A 170 -26.31 8.38 -9.32
CA THR A 170 -27.44 9.30 -9.08
C THR A 170 -27.21 10.28 -7.94
N GLY A 171 -26.06 10.21 -7.25
CA GLY A 171 -25.70 11.09 -6.15
C GLY A 171 -25.09 12.44 -6.59
N ASP A 172 -24.66 13.21 -5.62
CA ASP A 172 -23.88 14.44 -5.86
C ASP A 172 -22.45 14.06 -6.32
N ARG A 173 -22.20 14.25 -7.63
CA ARG A 173 -20.88 13.94 -8.23
C ARG A 173 -19.74 14.69 -7.57
N LYS A 174 -19.94 15.97 -7.22
CA LYS A 174 -18.88 16.79 -6.62
C LYS A 174 -18.52 16.29 -5.22
N ALA A 175 -19.53 15.97 -4.42
CA ALA A 175 -19.33 15.39 -3.09
C ALA A 175 -18.65 14.03 -3.18
N PHE A 176 -19.02 13.20 -4.16
CA PHE A 176 -18.43 11.88 -4.32
C PHE A 176 -16.99 11.92 -4.84
N ILE A 177 -16.64 12.87 -5.72
CA ILE A 177 -15.25 13.13 -6.14
C ILE A 177 -14.38 13.50 -4.92
N GLU A 178 -14.92 14.31 -4.00
CA GLU A 178 -14.24 14.61 -2.75
C GLU A 178 -14.11 13.38 -1.85
N SER A 179 -15.10 12.48 -1.84
CA SER A 179 -15.01 11.20 -1.14
C SER A 179 -13.92 10.30 -1.76
N ILE A 180 -13.77 10.29 -3.09
CA ILE A 180 -12.69 9.54 -3.78
C ILE A 180 -11.31 10.11 -3.38
N ARG A 181 -11.16 11.44 -3.33
CA ARG A 181 -9.92 12.10 -2.88
C ARG A 181 -9.54 11.64 -1.47
N LYS A 182 -10.50 11.68 -0.55
CA LYS A 182 -10.33 11.25 0.84
C LYS A 182 -9.97 9.77 0.96
N ALA A 183 -10.66 8.93 0.21
CA ALA A 183 -10.40 7.49 0.17
C ALA A 183 -9.00 7.18 -0.39
N LEU A 184 -8.56 7.90 -1.42
CA LEU A 184 -7.23 7.79 -1.99
C LEU A 184 -6.16 8.15 -0.96
N TYR A 185 -6.34 9.24 -0.22
CA TYR A 185 -5.40 9.64 0.82
C TYR A 185 -5.33 8.64 1.98
N ALA A 186 -6.49 8.15 2.45
CA ALA A 186 -6.55 7.11 3.46
C ALA A 186 -5.80 5.83 3.02
N SER A 187 -6.04 5.37 1.81
CA SER A 187 -5.40 4.18 1.25
C SER A 187 -3.90 4.38 1.03
N LYS A 188 -3.47 5.59 0.64
CA LYS A 188 -2.05 5.96 0.54
C LYS A 188 -1.35 5.84 1.90
N ILE A 189 -1.95 6.30 2.99
CA ILE A 189 -1.42 6.14 4.36
C ILE A 189 -1.20 4.66 4.66
N ILE A 190 -2.14 3.78 4.29
CA ILE A 190 -1.98 2.32 4.49
C ILE A 190 -0.81 1.76 3.68
N SER A 191 -0.63 2.17 2.43
CA SER A 191 0.49 1.72 1.59
C SER A 191 1.84 1.98 2.27
N TYR A 192 2.03 3.20 2.80
CA TYR A 192 3.24 3.55 3.52
C TYR A 192 3.35 2.84 4.87
N ALA A 193 2.24 2.73 5.63
CA ALA A 193 2.24 2.00 6.90
C ALA A 193 2.69 0.55 6.72
N GLN A 194 2.21 -0.15 5.68
CA GLN A 194 2.63 -1.50 5.34
C GLN A 194 4.11 -1.56 4.96
N GLY A 195 4.59 -0.64 4.12
CA GLY A 195 6.00 -0.59 3.72
C GLY A 195 6.94 -0.33 4.89
N TYR A 196 6.60 0.60 5.78
CA TYR A 196 7.39 0.89 6.98
C TYR A 196 7.38 -0.26 7.99
N THR A 197 6.25 -0.94 8.16
CA THR A 197 6.17 -2.16 8.97
C THR A 197 7.10 -3.24 8.43
N LEU A 198 7.13 -3.46 7.11
CA LEU A 198 8.03 -4.42 6.48
C LEU A 198 9.50 -4.06 6.70
N MET A 199 9.88 -2.78 6.50
CA MET A 199 11.26 -2.33 6.78
C MET A 199 11.64 -2.55 8.24
N ARG A 200 10.72 -2.28 9.19
CA ARG A 200 10.95 -2.47 10.62
C ARG A 200 11.12 -3.94 10.98
N THR A 201 10.31 -4.83 10.44
CA THR A 201 10.43 -6.27 10.69
C THR A 201 11.74 -6.81 10.13
N ALA A 202 12.06 -6.50 8.87
CA ALA A 202 13.32 -6.89 8.26
C ALA A 202 14.55 -6.33 9.00
N ALA A 203 14.48 -5.09 9.50
CA ALA A 203 15.56 -4.51 10.29
C ALA A 203 15.85 -5.33 11.56
N LYS A 204 14.82 -5.87 12.22
CA LYS A 204 14.99 -6.78 13.36
C LYS A 204 15.59 -8.12 12.94
N THR A 205 15.10 -8.71 11.86
CA THR A 205 15.56 -10.00 11.33
C THR A 205 17.04 -9.94 10.92
N TYR A 206 17.44 -8.87 10.22
CA TYR A 206 18.79 -8.74 9.67
C TYR A 206 19.75 -7.93 10.53
N GLY A 207 19.32 -7.39 11.67
CA GLY A 207 20.14 -6.61 12.59
C GLY A 207 20.54 -5.24 12.03
N TRP A 208 19.66 -4.60 11.25
CA TRP A 208 19.90 -3.25 10.70
C TRP A 208 19.41 -2.16 11.64
N ASN A 209 20.15 -1.06 11.68
CA ASN A 209 19.73 0.15 12.40
C ASN A 209 19.23 1.19 11.40
N LEU A 210 17.95 1.15 11.06
CA LEU A 210 17.34 2.04 10.06
C LEU A 210 16.85 3.35 10.69
N ASN A 211 17.21 4.47 10.05
CA ASN A 211 16.63 5.78 10.35
C ASN A 211 15.37 6.01 9.51
N TYR A 212 14.21 5.60 10.01
CA TYR A 212 12.93 5.66 9.27
C TYR A 212 12.54 7.08 8.87
N GLY A 213 12.72 8.07 9.76
CA GLY A 213 12.48 9.47 9.43
C GLY A 213 13.45 9.98 8.38
N GLY A 214 14.73 9.60 8.43
CA GLY A 214 15.73 9.92 7.42
C GLY A 214 15.42 9.28 6.07
N ILE A 215 14.91 8.04 6.05
CA ILE A 215 14.44 7.37 4.84
C ILE A 215 13.31 8.16 4.17
N ALA A 216 12.31 8.63 4.93
CA ALA A 216 11.25 9.48 4.39
C ALA A 216 11.81 10.75 3.74
N LEU A 217 12.80 11.39 4.37
CA LEU A 217 13.44 12.59 3.81
C LEU A 217 14.19 12.32 2.49
N MET A 218 14.82 11.17 2.35
CA MET A 218 15.50 10.79 1.09
C MET A 218 14.53 10.61 -0.07
N TRP A 219 13.26 10.33 0.19
CA TRP A 219 12.23 10.14 -0.84
C TRP A 219 11.54 11.45 -1.26
N ARG A 220 11.88 12.60 -0.64
CA ARG A 220 11.27 13.91 -0.98
C ARG A 220 11.65 14.46 -2.35
N GLY A 221 12.74 13.99 -2.95
CA GLY A 221 13.18 14.46 -4.25
C GLY A 221 13.89 13.39 -5.07
N GLY A 222 13.85 13.54 -6.40
CA GLY A 222 14.56 12.65 -7.33
C GLY A 222 14.01 11.22 -7.40
N CYS A 223 12.78 10.96 -6.94
CA CYS A 223 12.16 9.65 -6.99
C CYS A 223 10.66 9.74 -7.32
N ILE A 224 10.08 8.61 -7.74
CA ILE A 224 8.69 8.50 -8.23
C ILE A 224 7.67 8.76 -7.12
N ILE A 225 7.98 8.43 -5.86
CA ILE A 225 7.05 8.62 -4.73
C ILE A 225 7.23 9.93 -3.99
N ARG A 226 7.93 10.93 -4.58
CA ARG A 226 8.01 12.29 -4.05
C ARG A 226 6.61 12.80 -3.67
N SER A 227 6.44 13.25 -2.41
CA SER A 227 5.15 13.70 -1.89
C SER A 227 5.34 14.59 -0.66
N VAL A 228 4.47 15.56 -0.47
CA VAL A 228 4.42 16.41 0.75
C VAL A 228 4.15 15.59 2.03
N PHE A 229 3.47 14.48 1.89
CA PHE A 229 3.15 13.53 2.95
C PHE A 229 4.39 12.97 3.69
N LEU A 230 5.54 12.86 3.02
CA LEU A 230 6.78 12.28 3.59
C LEU A 230 7.30 13.06 4.81
N GLY A 231 7.04 14.37 4.86
CA GLY A 231 7.37 15.19 6.04
C GLY A 231 6.62 14.73 7.30
N LYS A 232 5.37 14.28 7.15
CA LYS A 232 4.58 13.77 8.29
C LYS A 232 5.09 12.42 8.82
N ILE A 233 5.63 11.58 7.94
CA ILE A 233 6.31 10.35 8.38
C ILE A 233 7.56 10.68 9.20
N LYS A 234 8.36 11.66 8.72
CA LYS A 234 9.53 12.14 9.47
C LYS A 234 9.13 12.63 10.86
N GLU A 235 8.12 13.50 10.96
CA GLU A 235 7.63 14.04 12.23
C GLU A 235 7.16 12.92 13.19
N ALA A 236 6.49 11.88 12.69
CA ALA A 236 6.02 10.76 13.48
C ALA A 236 7.19 9.97 14.09
N TYR A 237 8.21 9.64 13.29
CA TYR A 237 9.39 8.93 13.79
C TYR A 237 10.32 9.78 14.63
N ASP A 238 10.33 11.12 14.50
CA ASP A 238 11.06 12.01 15.41
C ASP A 238 10.41 12.02 16.81
N LYS A 239 9.09 11.91 16.88
CA LYS A 239 8.36 11.83 18.16
C LYS A 239 8.53 10.47 18.84
N ASN A 240 8.55 9.39 18.04
CA ASN A 240 8.66 8.03 18.55
C ASN A 240 9.50 7.16 17.59
N LEU A 241 10.77 6.97 17.91
CA LEU A 241 11.69 6.14 17.12
C LEU A 241 11.25 4.67 17.05
N GLU A 242 10.52 4.20 18.06
CA GLU A 242 10.01 2.83 18.16
C GLU A 242 8.56 2.69 17.66
N LEU A 243 8.05 3.67 16.92
CA LEU A 243 6.69 3.64 16.38
C LEU A 243 6.44 2.35 15.58
N GLU A 244 5.52 1.53 16.06
CA GLU A 244 5.26 0.20 15.49
C GLU A 244 4.54 0.26 14.14
N ASN A 245 3.64 1.22 13.98
CA ASN A 245 2.87 1.43 12.77
C ASN A 245 2.50 2.92 12.67
N LEU A 246 2.52 3.50 11.49
CA LEU A 246 2.12 4.90 11.28
C LEU A 246 0.71 5.20 11.80
N LEU A 247 -0.20 4.23 11.77
CA LEU A 247 -1.57 4.39 12.27
C LEU A 247 -1.65 4.65 13.79
N LEU A 248 -0.57 4.42 14.52
CA LEU A 248 -0.48 4.68 15.97
C LEU A 248 0.06 6.07 16.29
N ASP A 249 0.53 6.83 15.31
CA ASP A 249 0.88 8.25 15.48
C ASP A 249 -0.40 9.11 15.49
N ASP A 250 -0.44 10.13 16.36
CA ASP A 250 -1.61 10.97 16.57
C ASP A 250 -2.09 11.68 15.30
N TYR A 251 -1.16 12.17 14.47
CA TYR A 251 -1.50 12.81 13.19
C TYR A 251 -2.18 11.84 12.25
N PHE A 252 -1.59 10.67 12.03
CA PHE A 252 -2.13 9.66 11.13
C PHE A 252 -3.43 9.07 11.65
N ALA A 253 -3.51 8.77 12.94
CA ALA A 253 -4.75 8.28 13.58
C ALA A 253 -5.88 9.30 13.48
N GLY A 254 -5.62 10.57 13.74
CA GLY A 254 -6.60 11.65 13.61
C GLY A 254 -7.05 11.84 12.17
N THR A 255 -6.10 11.82 11.24
CA THR A 255 -6.39 11.94 9.79
C THR A 255 -7.28 10.80 9.33
N ILE A 256 -6.89 9.55 9.53
CA ILE A 256 -7.68 8.38 9.10
C ILE A 256 -9.09 8.42 9.70
N LYS A 257 -9.25 8.72 10.98
CA LYS A 257 -10.59 8.81 11.62
C LYS A 257 -11.52 9.76 10.86
N SER A 258 -11.01 10.87 10.36
CA SER A 258 -11.80 11.84 9.60
C SER A 258 -12.18 11.35 8.18
N LEU A 259 -11.40 10.41 7.62
CA LEU A 259 -11.54 9.93 6.25
C LEU A 259 -12.40 8.65 6.14
N ILE A 260 -12.59 7.90 7.23
CA ILE A 260 -13.30 6.61 7.24
C ILE A 260 -14.67 6.65 6.57
N PRO A 261 -15.57 7.62 6.85
CA PRO A 261 -16.90 7.63 6.23
C PRO A 261 -16.84 7.68 4.70
N ALA A 262 -16.03 8.59 4.16
CA ALA A 262 -15.83 8.75 2.72
C ALA A 262 -15.16 7.51 2.10
N TRP A 263 -14.18 6.93 2.79
CA TRP A 263 -13.48 5.74 2.33
C TRP A 263 -14.42 4.54 2.20
N ARG A 264 -15.28 4.30 3.21
CA ARG A 264 -16.30 3.24 3.15
C ARG A 264 -17.33 3.48 2.07
N GLU A 265 -17.79 4.72 1.89
CA GLU A 265 -18.71 5.10 0.82
C GLU A 265 -18.16 4.73 -0.56
N VAL A 266 -16.92 5.11 -0.84
CA VAL A 266 -16.25 4.85 -2.13
C VAL A 266 -16.10 3.34 -2.38
N VAL A 267 -15.59 2.58 -1.42
CA VAL A 267 -15.41 1.14 -1.57
C VAL A 267 -16.76 0.41 -1.72
N ALA A 268 -17.76 0.78 -0.93
CA ALA A 268 -19.09 0.17 -1.02
C ALA A 268 -19.75 0.45 -2.38
N TYR A 269 -19.65 1.68 -2.89
CA TYR A 269 -20.16 2.01 -4.22
C TYR A 269 -19.45 1.21 -5.31
N ALA A 270 -18.13 1.16 -5.31
CA ALA A 270 -17.36 0.45 -6.32
C ALA A 270 -17.72 -1.04 -6.37
N ILE A 271 -17.83 -1.71 -5.21
CA ILE A 271 -18.25 -3.11 -5.11
C ILE A 271 -19.66 -3.27 -5.69
N SER A 272 -20.61 -2.42 -5.30
CA SER A 272 -22.00 -2.48 -5.76
C SER A 272 -22.14 -2.23 -7.26
N ALA A 273 -21.27 -1.35 -7.80
CA ALA A 273 -21.24 -1.02 -9.22
C ALA A 273 -20.45 -2.04 -10.07
N GLY A 274 -19.79 -3.03 -9.46
CA GLY A 274 -18.95 -3.99 -10.16
C GLY A 274 -17.65 -3.39 -10.73
N ILE A 275 -17.18 -2.28 -10.18
CA ILE A 275 -15.92 -1.63 -10.56
C ILE A 275 -14.79 -2.22 -9.69
N PRO A 276 -13.78 -2.87 -10.28
CA PRO A 276 -12.72 -3.49 -9.51
C PRO A 276 -11.80 -2.44 -8.86
N MET A 277 -11.66 -2.53 -7.54
CA MET A 277 -10.78 -1.66 -6.74
C MET A 277 -9.98 -2.48 -5.71
N PRO A 278 -9.12 -3.42 -6.15
CA PRO A 278 -8.43 -4.34 -5.25
C PRO A 278 -7.56 -3.62 -4.21
N ALA A 279 -6.82 -2.59 -4.59
CA ALA A 279 -5.94 -1.88 -3.66
C ALA A 279 -6.71 -1.06 -2.61
N PHE A 280 -7.78 -0.34 -2.99
CA PHE A 280 -8.65 0.36 -2.02
C PHE A 280 -9.34 -0.60 -1.07
N THR A 281 -9.84 -1.72 -1.59
CA THR A 281 -10.52 -2.74 -0.80
C THR A 281 -9.56 -3.42 0.17
N ALA A 282 -8.37 -3.79 -0.28
CA ALA A 282 -7.34 -4.37 0.57
C ALA A 282 -6.86 -3.40 1.64
N ALA A 283 -6.72 -2.11 1.32
CA ALA A 283 -6.36 -1.08 2.28
C ALA A 283 -7.39 -0.96 3.41
N LEU A 284 -8.69 -0.87 3.05
CA LEU A 284 -9.77 -0.77 4.04
C LEU A 284 -9.88 -2.04 4.88
N SER A 285 -9.77 -3.23 4.26
CA SER A 285 -9.79 -4.50 4.98
C SER A 285 -8.60 -4.66 5.93
N TYR A 286 -7.40 -4.22 5.52
CA TYR A 286 -6.24 -4.18 6.40
C TYR A 286 -6.49 -3.26 7.60
N PHE A 287 -7.00 -2.05 7.36
CA PHE A 287 -7.32 -1.11 8.43
C PHE A 287 -8.32 -1.71 9.43
N ASP A 288 -9.42 -2.29 8.93
CA ASP A 288 -10.44 -2.91 9.78
C ASP A 288 -9.87 -4.08 10.59
N GLY A 289 -9.05 -4.93 9.97
CA GLY A 289 -8.38 -6.03 10.66
C GLY A 289 -7.37 -5.52 11.71
N TYR A 290 -6.52 -4.57 11.34
CA TYR A 290 -5.50 -4.02 12.23
C TYR A 290 -6.08 -3.32 13.46
N THR A 291 -7.25 -2.70 13.31
CA THR A 291 -7.94 -1.98 14.41
C THR A 291 -8.95 -2.83 15.16
N SER A 292 -9.11 -4.11 14.81
CA SER A 292 -10.00 -5.04 15.51
C SER A 292 -9.28 -5.72 16.68
N SER A 293 -9.84 -5.62 17.89
CA SER A 293 -9.34 -6.32 19.06
C SER A 293 -9.58 -7.84 19.03
N SER A 294 -10.47 -8.32 18.16
CA SER A 294 -10.79 -9.72 17.96
C SER A 294 -10.98 -10.04 16.50
N LEU A 295 -10.32 -11.07 16.03
CA LEU A 295 -10.40 -11.55 14.65
C LEU A 295 -10.92 -12.99 14.62
N PRO A 296 -11.47 -13.47 13.50
CA PRO A 296 -12.01 -14.84 13.37
C PRO A 296 -10.91 -15.92 13.34
N ALA A 297 -9.66 -15.58 13.65
CA ALA A 297 -8.55 -16.49 13.74
C ALA A 297 -8.71 -17.53 14.87
N ASN A 298 -9.56 -17.28 15.85
CA ASN A 298 -9.95 -18.25 16.87
C ASN A 298 -10.60 -19.49 16.24
N LEU A 299 -11.52 -19.33 15.28
CA LEU A 299 -12.13 -20.45 14.57
C LEU A 299 -11.10 -21.18 13.69
N LEU A 300 -10.21 -20.44 13.02
CA LEU A 300 -9.11 -21.02 12.23
C LEU A 300 -8.21 -21.91 13.12
N GLN A 301 -7.83 -21.44 14.30
CA GLN A 301 -7.03 -22.22 15.24
C GLN A 301 -7.80 -23.44 15.78
N ALA A 302 -9.10 -23.31 16.06
CA ALA A 302 -9.94 -24.44 16.44
C ALA A 302 -10.03 -25.50 15.33
N GLN A 303 -10.15 -25.08 14.06
CA GLN A 303 -10.12 -26.00 12.91
C GLN A 303 -8.80 -26.75 12.80
N ARG A 304 -7.67 -26.03 12.96
CA ARG A 304 -6.32 -26.66 12.94
C ARG A 304 -6.17 -27.66 14.08
N ASP A 305 -6.66 -27.34 15.25
CA ASP A 305 -6.63 -28.25 16.39
C ASP A 305 -7.55 -29.46 16.18
N TYR A 306 -8.72 -29.24 15.57
CA TYR A 306 -9.67 -30.32 15.29
C TYR A 306 -9.09 -31.39 14.36
N PHE A 307 -8.48 -30.98 13.22
CA PHE A 307 -7.99 -31.94 12.23
C PHE A 307 -6.53 -32.41 12.46
N GLY A 308 -5.75 -31.72 13.25
CA GLY A 308 -4.33 -31.98 13.38
C GLY A 308 -3.72 -31.80 14.77
N ALA A 309 -4.51 -31.55 15.80
CA ALA A 309 -4.05 -31.29 17.17
C ALA A 309 -2.94 -30.23 17.24
N HIS A 310 -3.09 -29.15 16.42
CA HIS A 310 -2.09 -28.08 16.31
C HIS A 310 -2.07 -27.13 17.50
N THR A 311 -2.91 -27.35 18.49
CA THR A 311 -3.00 -26.60 19.74
C THR A 311 -3.38 -25.11 19.54
N TYR A 312 -3.80 -24.47 20.58
CA TYR A 312 -4.18 -23.04 20.60
C TYR A 312 -3.96 -22.44 22.00
N GLU A 313 -3.78 -21.14 22.08
CA GLU A 313 -3.83 -20.39 23.32
C GLU A 313 -5.26 -19.99 23.65
N ARG A 314 -5.59 -19.87 24.96
CA ARG A 314 -6.91 -19.46 25.44
C ARG A 314 -6.87 -18.02 25.95
N THR A 315 -7.98 -17.31 25.81
CA THR A 315 -8.15 -15.94 26.33
C THR A 315 -8.26 -15.88 27.85
N ASP A 316 -8.60 -17.00 28.50
CA ASP A 316 -8.74 -17.15 29.94
C ASP A 316 -7.55 -17.86 30.60
N ALA A 317 -6.42 -17.96 29.89
CA ALA A 317 -5.15 -18.52 30.36
C ALA A 317 -3.96 -17.60 30.00
N PRO A 318 -2.84 -17.71 30.70
CA PRO A 318 -1.63 -16.95 30.35
C PRO A 318 -1.12 -17.26 28.95
N ARG A 319 -0.52 -16.22 28.30
CA ARG A 319 0.18 -16.39 27.01
C ARG A 319 1.30 -17.42 27.13
N GLY A 320 1.51 -18.18 26.04
CA GLY A 320 2.50 -19.27 25.99
C GLY A 320 2.00 -20.61 26.55
N GLN A 321 0.77 -20.67 27.03
CA GLN A 321 0.10 -21.89 27.44
C GLN A 321 -0.76 -22.44 26.30
N PHE A 322 -0.44 -23.64 25.81
CA PHE A 322 -1.10 -24.25 24.67
C PHE A 322 -2.03 -25.37 25.10
N PHE A 323 -3.19 -25.46 24.48
CA PHE A 323 -4.26 -26.39 24.77
C PHE A 323 -4.63 -27.18 23.52
N HIS A 324 -5.05 -28.44 23.72
CA HIS A 324 -5.71 -29.27 22.74
C HIS A 324 -7.10 -29.66 23.25
N THR A 325 -8.08 -29.72 22.37
CA THR A 325 -9.43 -30.21 22.69
C THR A 325 -9.70 -31.49 21.94
N ASN A 326 -10.15 -32.52 22.66
CA ASN A 326 -10.69 -33.72 22.05
C ASN A 326 -12.12 -33.45 21.50
N TRP A 327 -12.18 -32.79 20.34
CA TRP A 327 -13.42 -32.32 19.74
C TRP A 327 -14.44 -33.42 19.43
N THR A 328 -13.97 -34.64 19.12
CA THR A 328 -14.81 -35.76 18.73
C THR A 328 -15.17 -36.70 19.87
N GLY A 329 -14.47 -36.58 20.98
CA GLY A 329 -14.56 -37.53 22.08
C GLY A 329 -13.94 -38.92 21.80
N HIS A 330 -13.31 -39.11 20.64
CA HIS A 330 -12.73 -40.35 20.18
C HIS A 330 -11.25 -40.27 19.85
N GLY A 331 -10.61 -39.15 20.10
CA GLY A 331 -9.20 -38.88 19.83
C GLY A 331 -8.28 -39.21 21.02
N GLY A 332 -6.98 -39.36 20.73
CA GLY A 332 -5.95 -39.48 21.75
C GLY A 332 -5.45 -38.12 22.23
N ASP A 333 -4.65 -38.10 23.30
CA ASP A 333 -4.01 -36.91 23.85
C ASP A 333 -2.75 -36.51 23.07
N THR A 334 -2.66 -36.84 21.77
CA THR A 334 -1.49 -36.60 20.95
C THR A 334 -1.58 -35.19 20.37
N THR A 335 -0.56 -34.36 20.62
CA THR A 335 -0.43 -33.04 20.03
C THR A 335 0.61 -33.03 18.92
N ALA A 336 0.32 -32.33 17.82
CA ALA A 336 1.30 -32.07 16.77
C ALA A 336 2.21 -30.88 17.17
N ASN A 337 3.45 -30.86 16.66
CA ASN A 337 4.34 -29.73 16.84
C ASN A 337 3.73 -28.48 16.21
N THR A 338 3.66 -27.39 16.98
CA THR A 338 3.15 -26.10 16.49
C THR A 338 4.22 -25.43 15.65
N TYR A 339 3.94 -25.16 14.38
CA TYR A 339 4.73 -24.21 13.62
C TYR A 339 4.35 -22.81 14.10
N GLN A 340 5.31 -22.07 14.65
CA GLN A 340 5.16 -20.64 14.91
C GLN A 340 5.35 -19.89 13.58
N ALA A 341 4.42 -19.01 13.24
CA ALA A 341 4.56 -18.07 12.14
C ALA A 341 5.45 -16.91 12.55
#